data_3ac00952bd8c476cb1fa93ff35d2c292
#
_entry.id   3ac00952bd8c476cb1fa93ff35d2c292
#
_cell.length_a   1.000
_cell.length_b   1.000
_cell.length_c   1.000
_cell.angle_alpha   90.00
_cell.angle_beta   90.00
_cell.angle_gamma   90.00
#
_symmetry.space_group_name_H-M   'P 1'
#
loop_
_entity.id
_entity.type
_entity.pdbx_description
1 polymer ?
#
loop_
_entity_poly.entity_id
_entity_poly.type
_entity_poly.pdbx_seq_one_letter_code
_entity_poly.pdbx_strand_id
1 'polypeptide(L)'
;QAENFRKMLLAMVDDIRVLLVKLADRLHNMRTLHHLPEERRIKIAQETRDIYAPIANRLGMSKVKNELEELAFKYLEPKAYESLRSRVESRRRANEEMIEELKATIAAKLAEAQVPVIQIEGRIKRLFSIYQKLKRQKIDLDQVYDLVALRIITASVKDCYGALGIIHQTWSPVPGRIKDFIATPRPNGYQSLHTSVVSDRGFPFEVQIRTAEMHRTAEEGIAAHWKYKEGRVGADRDEQYFVWLRQLLEWQQEVRDPQEFLQNLKIELYPEEVYIFTPKGEVKALPRDASPVDFAYSIHTDVGHQCVGARVNGKMVPLRTKLRNGDIVEVITAPGHKPSRDWLNFVVTSRARNKIRHFIHAEEKARSLELGRRLFEKEARRYGLNPKTLTEPDAVNRVLGEYGLQKADELFTAIGYGKIPARNVLARF
;
A
#
# COMPACT_ATOMS: atom_id res chain seq x y z
N GLN A 1 22.33 4.87 0.46
CA GLN A 1 21.23 4.66 1.44
C GLN A 1 20.05 3.91 0.81
N ALA A 2 19.59 4.31 -0.38
CA ALA A 2 18.53 3.63 -1.14
C ALA A 2 18.91 2.18 -1.46
N GLU A 3 20.13 1.91 -1.87
CA GLU A 3 20.64 0.56 -2.17
C GLU A 3 20.70 -0.33 -0.93
N ASN A 4 21.16 0.19 0.20
CA ASN A 4 21.18 -0.55 1.46
C ASN A 4 19.76 -0.89 1.93
N PHE A 5 18.83 0.04 1.70
CA PHE A 5 17.42 -0.15 2.03
C PHE A 5 16.78 -1.23 1.13
N ARG A 6 17.08 -1.17 -0.16
CA ARG A 6 16.66 -2.19 -1.14
C ARG A 6 17.17 -3.57 -0.75
N LYS A 7 18.47 -3.72 -0.46
CA LYS A 7 19.08 -4.99 -0.01
C LYS A 7 18.42 -5.51 1.28
N MET A 8 18.11 -4.61 2.20
CA MET A 8 17.42 -4.95 3.45
C MET A 8 16.01 -5.50 3.17
N LEU A 9 15.22 -4.83 2.34
CA LEU A 9 13.88 -5.28 1.97
C LEU A 9 13.90 -6.66 1.30
N LEU A 10 14.91 -6.93 0.49
CA LEU A 10 15.09 -8.23 -0.18
C LEU A 10 15.38 -9.36 0.81
N ALA A 11 16.30 -9.12 1.74
CA ALA A 11 16.56 -10.08 2.81
C ALA A 11 15.31 -10.36 3.67
N MET A 12 14.40 -9.38 3.79
CA MET A 12 13.14 -9.52 4.51
C MET A 12 12.12 -10.42 3.80
N VAL A 13 12.15 -10.49 2.48
CA VAL A 13 11.23 -11.34 1.72
C VAL A 13 11.61 -12.80 1.87
N ASP A 14 12.90 -13.09 1.98
CA ASP A 14 13.39 -14.45 2.21
C ASP A 14 13.06 -14.92 3.63
N ASP A 15 13.09 -14.01 4.61
CA ASP A 15 12.75 -14.33 6.00
C ASP A 15 12.12 -13.13 6.73
N ILE A 16 10.81 -13.23 7.00
CA ILE A 16 10.04 -12.18 7.70
C ILE A 16 10.57 -11.86 9.11
N ARG A 17 11.30 -12.78 9.75
CA ARG A 17 11.91 -12.55 11.06
C ARG A 17 12.92 -11.41 11.02
N VAL A 18 13.63 -11.24 9.91
CA VAL A 18 14.54 -10.12 9.69
C VAL A 18 13.82 -8.79 9.82
N LEU A 19 12.59 -8.71 9.27
CA LEU A 19 11.78 -7.51 9.34
C LEU A 19 11.30 -7.22 10.76
N LEU A 20 10.85 -8.24 11.49
CA LEU A 20 10.42 -8.09 12.89
C LEU A 20 11.58 -7.59 13.76
N VAL A 21 12.78 -8.17 13.61
CA VAL A 21 13.98 -7.73 14.33
C VAL A 21 14.33 -6.28 13.96
N LYS A 22 14.26 -5.91 12.68
CA LYS A 22 14.54 -4.54 12.23
C LYS A 22 13.53 -3.52 12.75
N LEU A 23 12.25 -3.87 12.84
CA LEU A 23 11.25 -3.00 13.44
C LEU A 23 11.47 -2.82 14.94
N ALA A 24 11.85 -3.89 15.65
CA ALA A 24 12.19 -3.82 17.06
C ALA A 24 13.45 -2.97 17.32
N ASP A 25 14.51 -3.17 16.52
CA ASP A 25 15.72 -2.35 16.56
C ASP A 25 15.40 -0.87 16.28
N ARG A 26 14.62 -0.57 15.24
CA ARG A 26 14.21 0.80 14.93
C ARG A 26 13.40 1.43 16.06
N LEU A 27 12.48 0.68 16.67
CA LEU A 27 11.69 1.16 17.80
C LEU A 27 12.58 1.49 19.02
N HIS A 28 13.54 0.62 19.33
CA HIS A 28 14.52 0.87 20.37
C HIS A 28 15.34 2.12 20.08
N ASN A 29 15.86 2.26 18.86
CA ASN A 29 16.64 3.41 18.44
C ASN A 29 15.82 4.71 18.54
N MET A 30 14.54 4.69 18.20
CA MET A 30 13.66 5.86 18.32
C MET A 30 13.42 6.25 19.79
N ARG A 31 13.31 5.29 20.69
CA ARG A 31 13.17 5.55 22.14
C ARG A 31 14.42 6.19 22.75
N THR A 32 15.59 5.90 22.19
CA THR A 32 16.89 6.40 22.66
C THR A 32 17.49 7.49 21.77
N LEU A 33 16.71 8.04 20.85
CA LEU A 33 17.17 8.96 19.81
C LEU A 33 17.77 10.28 20.39
N HIS A 34 17.35 10.67 21.60
CA HIS A 34 17.82 11.87 22.28
C HIS A 34 19.34 11.90 22.57
N HIS A 35 20.01 10.76 22.53
CA HIS A 35 21.47 10.68 22.70
C HIS A 35 22.27 11.07 21.44
N LEU A 36 21.60 11.21 20.28
CA LEU A 36 22.26 11.54 19.02
C LEU A 36 22.22 13.05 18.75
N PRO A 37 23.16 13.57 17.94
CA PRO A 37 23.15 14.94 17.41
C PRO A 37 21.84 15.22 16.64
N GLU A 38 21.40 16.48 16.65
CA GLU A 38 20.11 16.90 16.06
C GLU A 38 19.96 16.50 14.59
N GLU A 39 20.97 16.70 13.78
CA GLU A 39 20.95 16.35 12.35
C GLU A 39 20.69 14.86 12.14
N ARG A 40 21.34 13.99 12.94
CA ARG A 40 21.10 12.55 12.90
C ARG A 40 19.71 12.17 13.41
N ARG A 41 19.22 12.84 14.46
CA ARG A 41 17.86 12.63 14.99
C ARG A 41 16.81 12.89 13.92
N ILE A 42 16.90 14.03 13.24
CA ILE A 42 15.96 14.41 12.18
C ILE A 42 15.98 13.39 11.03
N LYS A 43 17.16 12.99 10.58
CA LYS A 43 17.31 12.01 9.50
C LYS A 43 16.68 10.66 9.86
N ILE A 44 16.97 10.13 11.06
CA ILE A 44 16.43 8.85 11.52
C ILE A 44 14.91 8.93 11.73
N ALA A 45 14.41 10.03 12.30
CA ALA A 45 12.99 10.26 12.50
C ALA A 45 12.24 10.35 11.15
N GLN A 46 12.81 11.02 10.16
CA GLN A 46 12.24 11.11 8.82
C GLN A 46 12.16 9.74 8.15
N GLU A 47 13.24 8.97 8.18
CA GLU A 47 13.28 7.60 7.65
C GLU A 47 12.27 6.69 8.36
N THR A 48 12.13 6.83 9.67
CA THR A 48 11.16 6.08 10.47
C THR A 48 9.73 6.39 10.06
N ARG A 49 9.39 7.67 9.89
CA ARG A 49 8.06 8.10 9.45
C ARG A 49 7.75 7.67 8.02
N ASP A 50 8.72 7.79 7.11
CA ASP A 50 8.51 7.57 5.69
C ASP A 50 8.53 6.10 5.29
N ILE A 51 9.16 5.22 6.08
CA ILE A 51 9.45 3.85 5.68
C ILE A 51 9.06 2.83 6.76
N TYR A 52 9.60 2.91 7.97
CA TYR A 52 9.41 1.86 8.98
C TYR A 52 7.99 1.84 9.57
N ALA A 53 7.41 2.99 9.88
CA ALA A 53 6.05 3.06 10.37
C ALA A 53 5.03 2.55 9.33
N PRO A 54 5.13 2.91 8.03
CA PRO A 54 4.30 2.33 6.99
C PRO A 54 4.48 0.82 6.79
N ILE A 55 5.69 0.30 6.89
CA ILE A 55 5.95 -1.14 6.85
C ILE A 55 5.24 -1.84 8.02
N ALA A 56 5.37 -1.31 9.24
CA ALA A 56 4.66 -1.83 10.40
C ALA A 56 3.14 -1.82 10.20
N ASN A 57 2.60 -0.77 9.55
CA ASN A 57 1.20 -0.69 9.18
C ASN A 57 0.77 -1.78 8.19
N ARG A 58 1.60 -2.05 7.16
CA ARG A 58 1.35 -3.12 6.18
C ARG A 58 1.36 -4.51 6.81
N LEU A 59 2.18 -4.71 7.83
CA LEU A 59 2.24 -5.94 8.58
C LEU A 59 1.18 -6.04 9.69
N GLY A 60 0.25 -5.08 9.79
CA GLY A 60 -0.80 -5.04 10.80
C GLY A 60 -0.31 -4.74 12.21
N MET A 61 0.97 -4.40 12.39
CA MET A 61 1.59 -4.15 13.71
C MET A 61 1.26 -2.74 14.21
N SER A 62 -0.01 -2.49 14.53
CA SER A 62 -0.48 -1.13 14.87
C SER A 62 0.19 -0.57 16.12
N LYS A 63 0.55 -1.39 17.09
CA LYS A 63 1.24 -0.96 18.30
C LYS A 63 2.62 -0.35 17.97
N VAL A 64 3.41 -1.06 17.18
CA VAL A 64 4.73 -0.61 16.72
C VAL A 64 4.62 0.61 15.82
N LYS A 65 3.75 0.53 14.81
CA LYS A 65 3.49 1.66 13.89
C LYS A 65 3.17 2.94 14.63
N ASN A 66 2.25 2.86 15.56
CA ASN A 66 1.77 4.04 16.31
C ASN A 66 2.84 4.65 17.19
N GLU A 67 3.68 3.85 17.83
CA GLU A 67 4.78 4.35 18.66
C GLU A 67 5.88 4.97 17.80
N LEU A 68 6.21 4.36 16.65
CA LEU A 68 7.16 4.92 15.68
C LEU A 68 6.70 6.27 15.14
N GLU A 69 5.42 6.41 14.77
CA GLU A 69 4.83 7.67 14.30
C GLU A 69 4.85 8.76 15.37
N GLU A 70 4.50 8.42 16.60
CA GLU A 70 4.47 9.37 17.73
C GLU A 70 5.88 9.88 18.06
N LEU A 71 6.87 8.98 18.13
CA LEU A 71 8.27 9.35 18.36
C LEU A 71 8.84 10.16 17.21
N ALA A 72 8.56 9.80 15.95
CA ALA A 72 8.96 10.57 14.80
C ALA A 72 8.35 11.98 14.81
N PHE A 73 7.08 12.11 15.14
CA PHE A 73 6.40 13.41 15.27
C PHE A 73 7.07 14.32 16.31
N LYS A 74 7.41 13.75 17.47
CA LYS A 74 8.11 14.47 18.56
C LYS A 74 9.43 15.09 18.08
N TYR A 75 10.20 14.38 17.25
CA TYR A 75 11.50 14.86 16.79
C TYR A 75 11.44 15.72 15.54
N LEU A 76 10.50 15.47 14.63
CA LEU A 76 10.38 16.21 13.38
C LEU A 76 9.65 17.55 13.53
N GLU A 77 8.66 17.61 14.43
CA GLU A 77 7.83 18.80 14.64
C GLU A 77 7.64 19.07 16.13
N PRO A 78 8.73 19.33 16.88
CA PRO A 78 8.71 19.38 18.35
C PRO A 78 7.77 20.46 18.90
N LYS A 79 7.68 21.62 18.27
CA LYS A 79 6.77 22.70 18.70
C LYS A 79 5.31 22.30 18.56
N ALA A 80 4.95 21.71 17.41
CA ALA A 80 3.59 21.24 17.16
C ALA A 80 3.22 20.08 18.09
N TYR A 81 4.16 19.16 18.33
CA TYR A 81 3.99 18.04 19.25
C TYR A 81 3.69 18.53 20.68
N GLU A 82 4.50 19.43 21.22
CA GLU A 82 4.35 19.90 22.61
C GLU A 82 3.09 20.74 22.81
N SER A 83 2.78 21.64 21.87
CA SER A 83 1.54 22.40 21.88
C SER A 83 0.30 21.50 21.85
N LEU A 84 0.29 20.52 20.96
CA LEU A 84 -0.84 19.61 20.83
C LEU A 84 -0.94 18.67 22.06
N ARG A 85 0.18 18.19 22.58
CA ARG A 85 0.24 17.36 23.79
C ARG A 85 -0.41 18.06 24.98
N SER A 86 -0.02 19.30 25.24
CA SER A 86 -0.56 20.11 26.35
C SER A 86 -2.08 20.33 26.22
N ARG A 87 -2.55 20.68 25.02
CA ARG A 87 -3.97 20.92 24.74
C ARG A 87 -4.81 19.65 24.85
N VAL A 88 -4.32 18.51 24.36
CA VAL A 88 -5.00 17.23 24.42
C VAL A 88 -5.04 16.70 25.85
N GLU A 89 -3.95 16.85 26.63
CA GLU A 89 -3.90 16.42 28.03
C GLU A 89 -4.87 17.24 28.91
N SER A 90 -4.95 18.54 28.68
CA SER A 90 -5.94 19.40 29.35
C SER A 90 -7.38 18.93 29.09
N ARG A 91 -7.69 18.59 27.83
CA ARG A 91 -9.01 18.06 27.46
C ARG A 91 -9.29 16.68 28.01
N ARG A 92 -8.26 15.82 28.06
CA ARG A 92 -8.39 14.50 28.67
C ARG A 92 -8.87 14.61 30.12
N ARG A 93 -8.21 15.43 30.90
CA ARG A 93 -8.57 15.67 32.31
C ARG A 93 -9.99 16.20 32.48
N ALA A 94 -10.37 17.16 31.60
CA ALA A 94 -11.71 17.73 31.62
C ALA A 94 -12.83 16.72 31.25
N ASN A 95 -12.51 15.66 30.52
CA ASN A 95 -13.48 14.67 30.03
C ASN A 95 -13.35 13.30 30.71
N GLU A 96 -12.48 13.14 31.71
CA GLU A 96 -12.19 11.84 32.33
C GLU A 96 -13.42 11.25 33.02
N GLU A 97 -14.15 12.05 33.74
CA GLU A 97 -15.40 11.64 34.38
C GLU A 97 -16.46 11.20 33.38
N MET A 98 -16.60 11.96 32.28
CA MET A 98 -17.53 11.62 31.21
C MET A 98 -17.16 10.31 30.51
N ILE A 99 -15.88 10.04 30.30
CA ILE A 99 -15.42 8.76 29.71
C ILE A 99 -15.83 7.60 30.62
N GLU A 100 -15.65 7.72 31.91
CA GLU A 100 -16.04 6.69 32.88
C GLU A 100 -17.56 6.52 32.95
N GLU A 101 -18.35 7.60 32.91
CA GLU A 101 -19.82 7.54 32.78
C GLU A 101 -20.28 6.81 31.51
N LEU A 102 -19.66 7.12 30.37
CA LEU A 102 -19.99 6.44 29.09
C LEU A 102 -19.63 4.95 29.13
N LYS A 103 -18.48 4.59 29.71
CA LYS A 103 -18.09 3.18 29.89
C LYS A 103 -19.10 2.43 30.79
N ALA A 104 -19.49 3.03 31.88
CA ALA A 104 -20.47 2.44 32.80
C ALA A 104 -21.83 2.26 32.13
N THR A 105 -22.29 3.25 31.38
CA THR A 105 -23.55 3.20 30.63
C THR A 105 -23.51 2.08 29.56
N ILE A 106 -22.42 1.97 28.80
CA ILE A 106 -22.25 0.90 27.81
C ILE A 106 -22.27 -0.47 28.48
N ALA A 107 -21.51 -0.64 29.57
CA ALA A 107 -21.46 -1.90 30.30
C ALA A 107 -22.83 -2.33 30.80
N ALA A 108 -23.61 -1.40 31.38
CA ALA A 108 -24.96 -1.67 31.86
C ALA A 108 -25.93 -2.05 30.76
N LYS A 109 -25.91 -1.31 29.62
CA LYS A 109 -26.78 -1.56 28.46
C LYS A 109 -26.47 -2.88 27.76
N LEU A 110 -25.20 -3.23 27.63
CA LEU A 110 -24.79 -4.50 27.04
C LEU A 110 -25.13 -5.69 27.95
N ALA A 111 -25.00 -5.53 29.28
CA ALA A 111 -25.41 -6.54 30.25
C ALA A 111 -26.91 -6.76 30.22
N GLU A 112 -27.72 -5.69 30.22
CA GLU A 112 -29.20 -5.73 30.09
C GLU A 112 -29.63 -6.48 28.81
N ALA A 113 -28.92 -6.25 27.70
CA ALA A 113 -29.18 -6.92 26.43
C ALA A 113 -28.56 -8.32 26.31
N GLN A 114 -27.91 -8.82 27.35
CA GLN A 114 -27.23 -10.12 27.38
C GLN A 114 -26.15 -10.27 26.28
N VAL A 115 -25.48 -9.17 25.92
CA VAL A 115 -24.33 -9.18 25.00
C VAL A 115 -23.05 -9.35 25.83
N PRO A 116 -22.34 -10.48 25.70
CA PRO A 116 -21.09 -10.72 26.43
C PRO A 116 -20.00 -9.75 26.03
N VAL A 117 -19.38 -9.09 27.01
CA VAL A 117 -18.27 -8.16 26.83
C VAL A 117 -17.10 -8.62 27.67
N ILE A 118 -15.90 -8.69 27.06
CA ILE A 118 -14.66 -9.03 27.75
C ILE A 118 -14.07 -7.79 28.41
N GLN A 119 -14.07 -6.65 27.69
CA GLN A 119 -13.43 -5.42 28.16
C GLN A 119 -14.03 -4.18 27.45
N ILE A 120 -14.12 -3.07 28.20
CA ILE A 120 -14.43 -1.75 27.65
C ILE A 120 -13.30 -0.80 28.04
N GLU A 121 -12.67 -0.20 27.03
CA GLU A 121 -11.55 0.74 27.21
C GLU A 121 -11.93 2.13 26.72
N GLY A 122 -11.66 3.15 27.53
CA GLY A 122 -11.62 4.53 27.07
C GLY A 122 -10.24 4.86 26.51
N ARG A 123 -10.18 5.53 25.37
CA ARG A 123 -8.91 5.99 24.79
C ARG A 123 -9.03 7.36 24.18
N ILE A 124 -7.97 8.11 24.24
CA ILE A 124 -7.80 9.34 23.47
C ILE A 124 -6.99 9.01 22.22
N LYS A 125 -7.38 9.60 21.11
CA LYS A 125 -6.63 9.46 19.85
C LYS A 125 -5.20 9.94 20.04
N ARG A 126 -4.27 9.30 19.35
CA ARG A 126 -2.84 9.62 19.39
C ARG A 126 -2.57 11.00 18.79
N LEU A 127 -1.59 11.70 19.33
CA LEU A 127 -1.26 13.08 18.94
C LEU A 127 -0.97 13.18 17.44
N PHE A 128 -0.19 12.26 16.88
CA PHE A 128 0.11 12.26 15.46
C PHE A 128 -1.14 12.09 14.59
N SER A 129 -2.06 11.20 14.97
CA SER A 129 -3.33 11.02 14.25
C SER A 129 -4.21 12.27 14.31
N ILE A 130 -4.24 12.94 15.44
CA ILE A 130 -4.94 14.21 15.61
C ILE A 130 -4.27 15.28 14.74
N TYR A 131 -2.96 15.40 14.82
CA TYR A 131 -2.18 16.36 14.04
C TYR A 131 -2.40 16.21 12.53
N GLN A 132 -2.34 14.99 12.01
CA GLN A 132 -2.63 14.72 10.59
C GLN A 132 -4.06 15.14 10.22
N LYS A 133 -5.04 14.90 11.10
CA LYS A 133 -6.43 15.29 10.86
C LYS A 133 -6.58 16.80 10.81
N LEU A 134 -5.99 17.54 11.78
CA LEU A 134 -5.99 18.99 11.80
C LEU A 134 -5.40 19.58 10.53
N LYS A 135 -4.24 19.06 10.11
CA LYS A 135 -3.52 19.51 8.92
C LYS A 135 -4.30 19.22 7.62
N ARG A 136 -4.89 18.02 7.51
CA ARG A 136 -5.64 17.60 6.32
C ARG A 136 -6.96 18.34 6.16
N GLN A 137 -7.69 18.51 7.25
CA GLN A 137 -9.00 19.16 7.23
C GLN A 137 -8.93 20.69 7.41
N LYS A 138 -7.74 21.22 7.72
CA LYS A 138 -7.51 22.66 8.02
C LYS A 138 -8.45 23.18 9.13
N ILE A 139 -8.64 22.35 10.16
CA ILE A 139 -9.48 22.65 11.33
C ILE A 139 -8.62 22.80 12.57
N ASP A 140 -9.14 23.48 13.60
CA ASP A 140 -8.49 23.52 14.92
C ASP A 140 -8.95 22.34 15.80
N LEU A 141 -8.20 22.09 16.87
CA LEU A 141 -8.49 21.03 17.85
C LEU A 141 -9.91 21.14 18.42
N ASP A 142 -10.43 22.37 18.56
CA ASP A 142 -11.77 22.63 19.05
C ASP A 142 -12.88 22.11 18.14
N GLN A 143 -12.57 21.90 16.86
CA GLN A 143 -13.46 21.34 15.85
C GLN A 143 -13.31 19.82 15.68
N VAL A 144 -12.44 19.19 16.47
CA VAL A 144 -12.26 17.73 16.45
C VAL A 144 -13.23 17.10 17.43
N TYR A 145 -14.33 16.58 16.90
CA TYR A 145 -15.43 15.98 17.70
C TYR A 145 -15.13 14.56 18.18
N ASP A 146 -14.18 13.85 17.57
CA ASP A 146 -13.88 12.43 17.83
C ASP A 146 -12.55 12.22 18.56
N LEU A 147 -12.21 13.10 19.52
CA LEU A 147 -11.01 12.96 20.37
C LEU A 147 -11.10 11.77 21.28
N VAL A 148 -12.30 11.51 21.82
CA VAL A 148 -12.60 10.40 22.71
C VAL A 148 -13.08 9.22 21.88
N ALA A 149 -12.49 8.06 22.13
CA ALA A 149 -12.93 6.80 21.54
C ALA A 149 -13.11 5.77 22.67
N LEU A 150 -14.16 4.97 22.56
CA LEU A 150 -14.37 3.81 23.40
C LEU A 150 -14.13 2.55 22.59
N ARG A 151 -13.51 1.56 23.19
CA ARG A 151 -13.27 0.27 22.58
C ARG A 151 -13.99 -0.83 23.35
N ILE A 152 -14.79 -1.61 22.66
CA ILE A 152 -15.52 -2.74 23.20
C ILE A 152 -14.89 -4.02 22.65
N ILE A 153 -14.42 -4.89 23.52
CA ILE A 153 -13.87 -6.20 23.16
C ILE A 153 -14.91 -7.26 23.52
N THR A 154 -15.32 -8.04 22.53
CA THR A 154 -16.32 -9.10 22.67
C THR A 154 -15.72 -10.49 22.44
N ALA A 155 -16.48 -11.54 22.74
CA ALA A 155 -16.06 -12.92 22.54
C ALA A 155 -16.27 -13.40 21.10
N SER A 156 -17.32 -12.92 20.40
CA SER A 156 -17.70 -13.40 19.08
C SER A 156 -18.07 -12.27 18.12
N VAL A 157 -18.06 -12.57 16.82
CA VAL A 157 -18.53 -11.66 15.76
C VAL A 157 -20.00 -11.29 15.95
N LYS A 158 -20.83 -12.26 16.34
CA LYS A 158 -22.25 -12.01 16.66
C LYS A 158 -22.40 -10.96 17.74
N ASP A 159 -21.58 -11.06 18.79
CA ASP A 159 -21.62 -10.09 19.90
C ASP A 159 -21.13 -8.71 19.48
N CYS A 160 -20.22 -8.62 18.50
CA CYS A 160 -19.81 -7.34 17.92
C CYS A 160 -21.00 -6.59 17.29
N TYR A 161 -21.78 -7.29 16.45
CA TYR A 161 -22.95 -6.68 15.81
C TYR A 161 -24.08 -6.44 16.81
N GLY A 162 -24.25 -7.32 17.81
CA GLY A 162 -25.15 -7.10 18.93
C GLY A 162 -24.82 -5.82 19.71
N ALA A 163 -23.56 -5.63 20.05
CA ALA A 163 -23.08 -4.41 20.70
C ALA A 163 -23.32 -3.17 19.85
N LEU A 164 -23.06 -3.22 18.52
CA LEU A 164 -23.33 -2.11 17.62
C LEU A 164 -24.80 -1.70 17.65
N GLY A 165 -25.73 -2.68 17.61
CA GLY A 165 -27.18 -2.45 17.68
C GLY A 165 -27.57 -1.74 18.98
N ILE A 166 -27.03 -2.18 20.13
CA ILE A 166 -27.29 -1.57 21.45
C ILE A 166 -26.74 -0.14 21.52
N ILE A 167 -25.54 0.11 21.00
CA ILE A 167 -24.95 1.45 20.91
C ILE A 167 -25.84 2.40 20.11
N HIS A 168 -26.34 1.97 18.95
CA HIS A 168 -27.23 2.78 18.10
C HIS A 168 -28.64 2.94 18.67
N GLN A 169 -29.09 2.00 19.47
CA GLN A 169 -30.35 2.14 20.22
C GLN A 169 -30.20 3.14 21.38
N THR A 170 -29.04 3.21 21.99
CA THR A 170 -28.77 4.11 23.12
C THR A 170 -28.50 5.55 22.66
N TRP A 171 -27.71 5.71 21.59
CA TRP A 171 -27.29 7.02 21.07
C TRP A 171 -27.44 7.11 19.54
N SER A 172 -27.80 8.28 19.06
CA SER A 172 -27.96 8.52 17.63
C SER A 172 -26.61 8.45 16.90
N PRO A 173 -26.49 7.60 15.86
CA PRO A 173 -25.28 7.54 15.07
C PRO A 173 -25.13 8.77 14.17
N VAL A 174 -23.88 9.23 13.99
CA VAL A 174 -23.56 10.29 13.01
C VAL A 174 -23.62 9.70 11.60
N PRO A 175 -24.46 10.22 10.69
CA PRO A 175 -24.61 9.70 9.33
C PRO A 175 -23.28 9.62 8.59
N GLY A 176 -23.03 8.51 7.87
CA GLY A 176 -21.80 8.31 7.09
C GLY A 176 -20.53 8.00 7.90
N ARG A 177 -20.67 7.83 9.24
CA ARG A 177 -19.53 7.53 10.12
C ARG A 177 -19.47 6.07 10.59
N ILE A 178 -20.31 5.21 10.03
CA ILE A 178 -20.26 3.77 10.31
C ILE A 178 -19.32 3.11 9.30
N LYS A 179 -18.40 2.27 9.81
CA LYS A 179 -17.47 1.49 8.98
C LYS A 179 -17.43 0.06 9.49
N ASP A 180 -17.69 -0.88 8.61
CA ASP A 180 -17.65 -2.30 8.91
C ASP A 180 -16.41 -2.94 8.32
N PHE A 181 -15.34 -2.99 9.10
CA PHE A 181 -14.11 -3.69 8.75
C PHE A 181 -14.12 -5.16 9.21
N ILE A 182 -15.21 -5.66 9.77
CA ILE A 182 -15.39 -7.11 10.02
C ILE A 182 -15.85 -7.78 8.74
N ALA A 183 -16.89 -7.23 8.09
CA ALA A 183 -17.38 -7.73 6.81
C ALA A 183 -16.39 -7.47 5.65
N THR A 184 -15.70 -6.33 5.71
CA THR A 184 -14.71 -5.93 4.70
C THR A 184 -13.37 -5.59 5.38
N PRO A 185 -12.54 -6.61 5.69
CA PRO A 185 -11.25 -6.39 6.35
C PRO A 185 -10.33 -5.52 5.51
N ARG A 186 -9.47 -4.75 6.19
CA ARG A 186 -8.41 -4.01 5.49
C ARG A 186 -7.34 -4.97 4.96
N PRO A 187 -6.57 -4.57 3.93
CA PRO A 187 -5.51 -5.39 3.35
C PRO A 187 -4.45 -5.87 4.36
N ASN A 188 -4.25 -5.12 5.45
CA ASN A 188 -3.36 -5.49 6.54
C ASN A 188 -4.02 -6.36 7.62
N GLY A 189 -5.16 -6.99 7.32
CA GLY A 189 -5.88 -7.88 8.22
C GLY A 189 -6.63 -7.19 9.36
N TYR A 190 -6.68 -5.86 9.41
CA TYR A 190 -7.41 -5.12 10.43
C TYR A 190 -8.93 -5.35 10.31
N GLN A 191 -9.56 -5.77 11.41
CA GLN A 191 -11.01 -5.95 11.54
C GLN A 191 -11.54 -5.23 12.79
N SER A 192 -12.61 -4.47 12.63
CA SER A 192 -13.35 -3.80 13.71
C SER A 192 -14.61 -3.16 13.15
N LEU A 193 -15.66 -3.02 13.94
CA LEU A 193 -16.75 -2.08 13.65
C LEU A 193 -16.34 -0.71 14.21
N HIS A 194 -16.58 0.34 13.45
CA HIS A 194 -16.41 1.73 13.89
C HIS A 194 -17.72 2.47 13.71
N THR A 195 -18.14 3.17 14.73
CA THR A 195 -19.25 4.09 14.65
C THR A 195 -18.97 5.35 15.46
N SER A 196 -19.50 6.48 15.03
CA SER A 196 -19.51 7.71 15.81
C SER A 196 -20.94 7.99 16.23
N VAL A 197 -21.15 8.24 17.51
CA VAL A 197 -22.46 8.53 18.11
C VAL A 197 -22.40 9.81 18.92
N VAL A 198 -23.56 10.39 19.20
CA VAL A 198 -23.70 11.61 20.00
C VAL A 198 -24.35 11.27 21.33
N SER A 199 -23.67 11.58 22.45
CA SER A 199 -24.20 11.38 23.79
C SER A 199 -25.41 12.29 24.08
N ASP A 200 -26.15 12.00 25.13
CA ASP A 200 -27.30 12.80 25.59
C ASP A 200 -26.94 14.25 25.92
N ARG A 201 -25.66 14.51 26.20
CA ARG A 201 -25.12 15.86 26.41
C ARG A 201 -24.65 16.54 25.12
N GLY A 202 -24.93 15.96 23.95
CA GLY A 202 -24.49 16.49 22.64
C GLY A 202 -23.02 16.29 22.35
N PHE A 203 -22.31 15.42 23.09
CA PHE A 203 -20.91 15.14 22.89
C PHE A 203 -20.70 13.95 21.94
N PRO A 204 -20.04 14.14 20.78
CA PRO A 204 -19.76 13.07 19.86
C PRO A 204 -18.51 12.28 20.28
N PHE A 205 -18.60 10.96 20.18
CA PHE A 205 -17.48 10.05 20.44
C PHE A 205 -17.50 8.85 19.50
N GLU A 206 -16.34 8.26 19.28
CA GLU A 206 -16.19 7.07 18.43
C GLU A 206 -16.28 5.80 19.30
N VAL A 207 -16.97 4.79 18.79
CA VAL A 207 -16.98 3.44 19.38
C VAL A 207 -16.38 2.46 18.40
N GLN A 208 -15.37 1.71 18.84
CA GLN A 208 -14.72 0.62 18.11
C GLN A 208 -15.12 -0.71 18.78
N ILE A 209 -15.62 -1.65 17.97
CA ILE A 209 -16.10 -2.93 18.48
C ILE A 209 -15.40 -4.04 17.72
N ARG A 210 -14.79 -4.98 18.44
CA ARG A 210 -14.07 -6.10 17.83
C ARG A 210 -13.93 -7.27 18.82
N THR A 211 -13.68 -8.47 18.31
CA THR A 211 -13.39 -9.62 19.15
C THR A 211 -11.99 -9.54 19.76
N ALA A 212 -11.71 -10.37 20.79
CA ALA A 212 -10.38 -10.48 21.39
C ALA A 212 -9.32 -10.91 20.35
N GLU A 213 -9.68 -11.81 19.43
CA GLU A 213 -8.79 -12.23 18.36
C GLU A 213 -8.48 -11.08 17.38
N MET A 214 -9.50 -10.35 16.93
CA MET A 214 -9.33 -9.15 16.11
C MET A 214 -8.50 -8.08 16.79
N HIS A 215 -8.67 -7.94 18.11
CA HIS A 215 -7.88 -7.01 18.92
C HIS A 215 -6.40 -7.36 18.89
N ARG A 216 -6.06 -8.62 19.14
CA ARG A 216 -4.69 -9.11 19.08
C ARG A 216 -4.09 -8.95 17.69
N THR A 217 -4.82 -9.35 16.65
CA THR A 217 -4.39 -9.16 15.24
C THR A 217 -4.17 -7.68 14.91
N ALA A 218 -5.04 -6.78 15.37
CA ALA A 218 -4.90 -5.34 15.13
C ALA A 218 -3.70 -4.71 15.85
N GLU A 219 -3.33 -5.19 17.03
CA GLU A 219 -2.20 -4.65 17.80
C GLU A 219 -0.84 -5.24 17.39
N GLU A 220 -0.79 -6.56 17.16
CA GLU A 220 0.45 -7.32 16.91
C GLU A 220 0.66 -7.67 15.44
N GLY A 221 -0.41 -7.67 14.61
CA GLY A 221 -0.34 -8.01 13.19
C GLY A 221 0.23 -9.39 12.95
N ILE A 222 1.19 -9.48 12.02
CA ILE A 222 1.84 -10.74 11.68
C ILE A 222 2.56 -11.39 12.88
N ALA A 223 3.00 -10.61 13.86
CA ALA A 223 3.66 -11.12 15.04
C ALA A 223 2.71 -11.94 15.95
N ALA A 224 1.39 -11.65 15.92
CA ALA A 224 0.38 -12.43 16.63
C ALA A 224 0.30 -13.87 16.10
N HIS A 225 0.46 -14.04 14.79
CA HIS A 225 0.39 -15.34 14.13
C HIS A 225 1.65 -16.18 14.35
N TRP A 226 2.80 -15.54 14.57
CA TRP A 226 4.07 -16.22 14.75
C TRP A 226 4.12 -17.07 16.04
N LYS A 227 3.57 -16.59 17.15
CA LYS A 227 3.53 -17.30 18.43
C LYS A 227 2.71 -18.60 18.40
N TYR A 228 1.79 -18.74 17.44
CA TYR A 228 0.87 -19.88 17.37
C TYR A 228 1.38 -21.02 16.48
N LYS A 229 2.46 -20.82 15.71
CA LYS A 229 2.88 -21.69 14.61
C LYS A 229 4.12 -22.56 14.84
N GLU A 230 4.63 -22.69 16.05
CA GLU A 230 5.65 -23.72 16.31
C GLU A 230 5.14 -25.16 16.09
N GLY A 231 3.89 -25.34 15.65
CA GLY A 231 3.30 -26.68 15.44
C GLY A 231 2.40 -26.91 14.23
N ARG A 232 1.87 -25.89 13.49
CA ARG A 232 1.00 -26.15 12.33
C ARG A 232 0.96 -24.99 11.33
N VAL A 233 1.21 -25.32 10.07
CA VAL A 233 1.04 -24.44 8.90
C VAL A 233 -0.45 -24.25 8.62
N GLY A 234 -1.00 -23.06 8.88
CA GLY A 234 -2.33 -22.63 8.49
C GLY A 234 -2.21 -21.59 7.36
N ALA A 235 -2.38 -22.02 6.13
CA ALA A 235 -1.90 -21.33 4.93
C ALA A 235 -2.66 -20.04 4.51
N ASP A 236 -3.94 -19.85 4.88
CA ASP A 236 -4.79 -18.86 4.20
C ASP A 236 -4.71 -17.41 4.73
N ARG A 237 -4.45 -17.19 6.01
CA ARG A 237 -4.45 -15.82 6.59
C ARG A 237 -3.11 -15.10 6.49
N ASP A 238 -2.00 -15.83 6.41
CA ASP A 238 -0.67 -15.22 6.24
C ASP A 238 -0.42 -14.84 4.77
N GLU A 239 -1.19 -15.41 3.85
CA GLU A 239 -1.00 -15.23 2.42
C GLU A 239 -1.09 -13.75 1.99
N GLN A 240 -1.96 -12.96 2.61
CA GLN A 240 -2.08 -11.52 2.29
C GLN A 240 -0.83 -10.69 2.64
N TYR A 241 -0.12 -11.02 3.74
CA TYR A 241 1.16 -10.37 4.08
C TYR A 241 2.27 -10.81 3.11
N PHE A 242 2.26 -12.09 2.73
CA PHE A 242 3.21 -12.64 1.77
C PHE A 242 2.94 -12.19 0.33
N VAL A 243 1.70 -11.94 -0.06
CA VAL A 243 1.36 -11.36 -1.37
C VAL A 243 2.05 -10.01 -1.55
N TRP A 244 1.97 -9.12 -0.55
CA TRP A 244 2.65 -7.83 -0.62
C TRP A 244 4.18 -7.98 -0.69
N LEU A 245 4.77 -8.87 0.10
CA LEU A 245 6.22 -9.14 0.07
C LEU A 245 6.66 -9.72 -1.29
N ARG A 246 5.87 -10.62 -1.90
CA ARG A 246 6.14 -11.12 -3.26
C ARG A 246 6.06 -10.02 -4.30
N GLN A 247 5.10 -9.11 -4.20
CA GLN A 247 5.03 -7.94 -5.07
C GLN A 247 6.28 -7.06 -4.98
N LEU A 248 6.85 -6.89 -3.80
CA LEU A 248 8.13 -6.20 -3.62
C LEU A 248 9.28 -6.89 -4.38
N LEU A 249 9.30 -8.24 -4.40
CA LEU A 249 10.28 -9.02 -5.19
C LEU A 249 10.11 -8.83 -6.69
N GLU A 250 8.86 -8.88 -7.18
CA GLU A 250 8.56 -8.65 -8.59
C GLU A 250 9.03 -7.25 -9.02
N TRP A 251 8.79 -6.24 -8.19
CA TRP A 251 9.24 -4.87 -8.47
C TRP A 251 10.76 -4.75 -8.51
N GLN A 252 11.47 -5.49 -7.66
CA GLN A 252 12.93 -5.49 -7.69
C GLN A 252 13.50 -5.97 -9.02
N GLN A 253 12.88 -7.01 -9.59
CA GLN A 253 13.31 -7.54 -10.88
C GLN A 253 13.07 -6.54 -12.03
N GLU A 254 12.05 -5.71 -11.90
CA GLU A 254 11.63 -4.74 -12.91
C GLU A 254 12.32 -3.37 -12.78
N VAL A 255 12.62 -2.91 -11.55
CA VAL A 255 13.18 -1.58 -11.27
C VAL A 255 14.66 -1.69 -10.89
N ARG A 256 15.54 -1.25 -11.78
CA ARG A 256 17.00 -1.29 -11.56
C ARG A 256 17.51 -0.13 -10.71
N ASP A 257 16.87 1.04 -10.76
CA ASP A 257 17.26 2.21 -9.99
C ASP A 257 16.76 2.12 -8.54
N PRO A 258 17.66 2.11 -7.54
CA PRO A 258 17.29 2.08 -6.13
C PRO A 258 16.46 3.28 -5.67
N GLN A 259 16.60 4.45 -6.29
CA GLN A 259 15.83 5.64 -5.93
C GLN A 259 14.39 5.54 -6.46
N GLU A 260 14.22 5.07 -7.70
CA GLU A 260 12.90 4.80 -8.27
C GLU A 260 12.16 3.72 -7.46
N PHE A 261 12.87 2.67 -7.04
CA PHE A 261 12.32 1.63 -6.16
C PHE A 261 11.80 2.22 -4.84
N LEU A 262 12.57 3.09 -4.18
CA LEU A 262 12.14 3.75 -2.94
C LEU A 262 10.94 4.68 -3.14
N GLN A 263 10.86 5.42 -4.24
CA GLN A 263 9.73 6.27 -4.54
C GLN A 263 8.46 5.45 -4.76
N ASN A 264 8.55 4.37 -5.53
CA ASN A 264 7.43 3.44 -5.74
C ASN A 264 6.98 2.79 -4.44
N LEU A 265 7.92 2.37 -3.60
CA LEU A 265 7.65 1.82 -2.28
C LEU A 265 6.89 2.82 -1.40
N LYS A 266 7.33 4.09 -1.36
CA LYS A 266 6.64 5.13 -0.58
C LYS A 266 5.20 5.34 -1.03
N ILE A 267 4.94 5.33 -2.34
CA ILE A 267 3.58 5.45 -2.89
C ILE A 267 2.70 4.28 -2.43
N GLU A 268 3.23 3.07 -2.45
CA GLU A 268 2.51 1.85 -2.03
C GLU A 268 2.30 1.74 -0.51
N LEU A 269 3.18 2.34 0.28
CA LEU A 269 3.10 2.30 1.73
C LEU A 269 2.04 3.25 2.32
N TYR A 270 1.59 4.28 1.56
CA TYR A 270 0.70 5.34 2.04
C TYR A 270 -0.64 5.47 1.29
N PRO A 271 -1.33 4.44 0.82
CA PRO A 271 -2.59 4.69 0.15
C PRO A 271 -3.68 5.07 1.15
N GLU A 272 -4.32 6.22 0.93
CA GLU A 272 -5.74 6.32 1.26
C GLU A 272 -6.45 5.36 0.30
N GLU A 273 -7.08 4.31 0.83
CA GLU A 273 -7.68 3.25 0.02
C GLU A 273 -9.12 3.57 -0.34
N VAL A 274 -9.51 3.17 -1.55
CA VAL A 274 -10.90 3.08 -1.99
C VAL A 274 -11.24 1.60 -2.21
N TYR A 275 -12.44 1.22 -1.78
CA TYR A 275 -12.95 -0.15 -1.91
C TYR A 275 -13.89 -0.22 -3.11
N ILE A 276 -13.51 -1.01 -4.09
CA ILE A 276 -14.19 -1.15 -5.39
C ILE A 276 -14.76 -2.56 -5.49
N PHE A 277 -15.96 -2.67 -6.02
CA PHE A 277 -16.62 -3.95 -6.23
C PHE A 277 -16.49 -4.43 -7.67
N THR A 278 -16.24 -5.74 -7.84
CA THR A 278 -16.47 -6.40 -9.12
C THR A 278 -17.98 -6.61 -9.34
N PRO A 279 -18.43 -6.84 -10.57
CA PRO A 279 -19.85 -7.20 -10.83
C PRO A 279 -20.33 -8.45 -10.09
N LYS A 280 -19.39 -9.32 -9.65
CA LYS A 280 -19.67 -10.52 -8.84
C LYS A 280 -19.70 -10.23 -7.33
N GLY A 281 -19.52 -8.97 -6.91
CA GLY A 281 -19.53 -8.57 -5.51
C GLY A 281 -18.20 -8.75 -4.76
N GLU A 282 -17.11 -9.13 -5.44
CA GLU A 282 -15.79 -9.18 -4.82
C GLU A 282 -15.26 -7.77 -4.56
N VAL A 283 -14.67 -7.55 -3.40
CA VAL A 283 -14.08 -6.26 -3.01
C VAL A 283 -12.60 -6.22 -3.35
N LYS A 284 -12.17 -5.14 -4.00
CA LYS A 284 -10.75 -4.82 -4.26
C LYS A 284 -10.41 -3.49 -3.59
N ALA A 285 -9.39 -3.49 -2.75
CA ALA A 285 -8.84 -2.25 -2.20
C ALA A 285 -7.81 -1.68 -3.18
N LEU A 286 -7.98 -0.43 -3.55
CA LEU A 286 -7.07 0.31 -4.44
C LEU A 286 -6.66 1.62 -3.77
N PRO A 287 -5.50 2.20 -4.13
CA PRO A 287 -5.14 3.54 -3.69
C PRO A 287 -6.19 4.57 -4.12
N ARG A 288 -6.33 5.64 -3.33
CA ARG A 288 -7.14 6.79 -3.70
C ARG A 288 -6.72 7.33 -5.07
N ASP A 289 -7.68 7.83 -5.82
CA ASP A 289 -7.52 8.29 -7.20
C ASP A 289 -7.19 7.19 -8.23
N ALA A 290 -7.30 5.91 -7.85
CA ALA A 290 -7.14 4.81 -8.78
C ALA A 290 -8.15 4.90 -9.93
N SER A 291 -7.72 4.48 -11.11
CA SER A 291 -8.50 4.47 -12.34
C SER A 291 -9.05 3.07 -12.65
N PRO A 292 -10.01 2.94 -13.59
CA PRO A 292 -10.42 1.64 -14.13
C PRO A 292 -9.26 0.80 -14.68
N VAL A 293 -8.19 1.42 -15.18
CA VAL A 293 -6.99 0.70 -15.63
C VAL A 293 -6.25 0.09 -14.43
N ASP A 294 -6.08 0.85 -13.34
CA ASP A 294 -5.52 0.31 -12.09
C ASP A 294 -6.32 -0.88 -11.60
N PHE A 295 -7.66 -0.78 -11.64
CA PHE A 295 -8.56 -1.86 -11.27
C PHE A 295 -8.38 -3.09 -12.19
N ALA A 296 -8.30 -2.91 -13.51
CA ALA A 296 -8.08 -3.98 -14.47
C ALA A 296 -6.78 -4.76 -14.18
N TYR A 297 -5.68 -4.06 -13.91
CA TYR A 297 -4.41 -4.69 -13.52
C TYR A 297 -4.45 -5.34 -12.13
N SER A 298 -5.33 -4.89 -11.24
CA SER A 298 -5.53 -5.55 -9.94
C SER A 298 -6.20 -6.92 -10.06
N ILE A 299 -6.99 -7.13 -11.12
CA ILE A 299 -7.63 -8.42 -11.41
C ILE A 299 -6.60 -9.38 -12.02
N HIS A 300 -6.09 -9.06 -13.20
CA HIS A 300 -5.07 -9.83 -13.90
C HIS A 300 -4.29 -8.96 -14.88
N THR A 301 -3.03 -9.32 -15.16
CA THR A 301 -2.19 -8.58 -16.12
C THR A 301 -2.82 -8.53 -17.52
N ASP A 302 -3.37 -9.66 -18.00
CA ASP A 302 -3.99 -9.73 -19.33
C ASP A 302 -5.28 -8.89 -19.40
N VAL A 303 -6.06 -8.84 -18.34
CA VAL A 303 -7.24 -7.96 -18.24
C VAL A 303 -6.81 -6.51 -18.36
N GLY A 304 -5.72 -6.13 -17.69
CA GLY A 304 -5.12 -4.81 -17.80
C GLY A 304 -4.62 -4.52 -19.23
N HIS A 305 -3.87 -5.43 -19.84
CA HIS A 305 -3.34 -5.25 -21.20
C HIS A 305 -4.45 -5.13 -22.24
N GLN A 306 -5.52 -5.91 -22.12
CA GLN A 306 -6.64 -5.96 -23.07
C GLN A 306 -7.76 -4.97 -22.75
N CYS A 307 -7.62 -4.10 -21.76
CA CYS A 307 -8.62 -3.14 -21.36
C CYS A 307 -8.86 -2.09 -22.46
N VAL A 308 -10.09 -2.03 -22.97
CA VAL A 308 -10.51 -1.04 -23.98
C VAL A 308 -11.51 -0.04 -23.44
N GLY A 309 -12.16 -0.34 -22.31
CA GLY A 309 -13.18 0.50 -21.70
C GLY A 309 -13.57 -0.01 -20.31
N ALA A 310 -14.38 0.78 -19.64
CA ALA A 310 -14.95 0.40 -18.35
C ALA A 310 -16.33 0.99 -18.14
N ARG A 311 -17.15 0.27 -17.36
CA ARG A 311 -18.39 0.78 -16.81
C ARG A 311 -18.24 0.93 -15.31
N VAL A 312 -18.68 2.07 -14.80
CA VAL A 312 -18.77 2.34 -13.37
C VAL A 312 -20.24 2.52 -13.02
N ASN A 313 -20.74 1.70 -12.11
CA ASN A 313 -22.17 1.69 -11.74
C ASN A 313 -23.10 1.58 -12.96
N GLY A 314 -22.74 0.73 -13.92
CA GLY A 314 -23.49 0.48 -15.16
C GLY A 314 -23.31 1.52 -16.26
N LYS A 315 -22.59 2.62 -16.04
CA LYS A 315 -22.37 3.69 -17.04
C LYS A 315 -20.97 3.62 -17.60
N MET A 316 -20.83 3.76 -18.92
CA MET A 316 -19.52 3.91 -19.58
C MET A 316 -18.80 5.16 -19.08
N VAL A 317 -17.55 5.02 -18.73
CA VAL A 317 -16.71 6.11 -18.24
C VAL A 317 -15.35 6.13 -18.94
N PRO A 318 -14.69 7.29 -19.04
CA PRO A 318 -13.31 7.37 -19.50
C PRO A 318 -12.36 6.55 -18.61
N LEU A 319 -11.34 5.90 -19.20
CA LEU A 319 -10.38 5.09 -18.45
C LEU A 319 -9.55 5.88 -17.41
N ARG A 320 -9.50 7.21 -17.51
CA ARG A 320 -8.88 8.13 -16.55
C ARG A 320 -9.77 8.53 -15.38
N THR A 321 -11.00 8.02 -15.30
CA THR A 321 -11.96 8.34 -14.23
C THR A 321 -11.40 7.90 -12.89
N LYS A 322 -11.50 8.75 -11.87
CA LYS A 322 -11.12 8.42 -10.49
C LYS A 322 -12.22 7.64 -9.82
N LEU A 323 -11.90 6.42 -9.38
CA LEU A 323 -12.83 5.53 -8.69
C LEU A 323 -13.08 5.98 -7.25
N ARG A 324 -14.28 5.70 -6.74
CA ARG A 324 -14.75 6.06 -5.40
C ARG A 324 -15.18 4.83 -4.62
N ASN A 325 -15.19 4.95 -3.30
CA ASN A 325 -15.69 3.88 -2.42
C ASN A 325 -17.10 3.45 -2.84
N GLY A 326 -17.29 2.14 -2.97
CA GLY A 326 -18.57 1.55 -3.31
C GLY A 326 -18.86 1.46 -4.81
N ASP A 327 -17.98 1.96 -5.68
CA ASP A 327 -18.16 1.83 -7.12
C ASP A 327 -18.11 0.36 -7.54
N ILE A 328 -19.06 -0.04 -8.40
CA ILE A 328 -19.06 -1.33 -9.08
C ILE A 328 -18.41 -1.12 -10.45
N VAL A 329 -17.28 -1.77 -10.70
CA VAL A 329 -16.48 -1.58 -11.91
C VAL A 329 -16.47 -2.84 -12.76
N GLU A 330 -16.92 -2.70 -13.99
CA GLU A 330 -16.84 -3.72 -15.05
C GLU A 330 -15.78 -3.30 -16.07
N VAL A 331 -14.77 -4.14 -16.29
CA VAL A 331 -13.73 -3.89 -17.29
C VAL A 331 -14.14 -4.53 -18.61
N ILE A 332 -14.07 -3.76 -19.69
CA ILE A 332 -14.32 -4.24 -21.04
C ILE A 332 -12.97 -4.54 -21.69
N THR A 333 -12.80 -5.76 -22.17
CA THR A 333 -11.56 -6.23 -22.80
C THR A 333 -11.78 -6.55 -24.26
N ALA A 334 -10.74 -6.35 -25.07
CA ALA A 334 -10.71 -6.81 -26.47
C ALA A 334 -9.42 -7.60 -26.71
N PRO A 335 -9.52 -8.83 -27.27
CA PRO A 335 -8.36 -9.62 -27.61
C PRO A 335 -7.43 -8.85 -28.58
N GLY A 336 -6.12 -8.89 -28.32
CA GLY A 336 -5.12 -8.21 -29.14
C GLY A 336 -4.96 -6.71 -28.87
N HIS A 337 -5.76 -6.13 -27.98
CA HIS A 337 -5.54 -4.75 -27.53
C HIS A 337 -4.25 -4.64 -26.73
N LYS A 338 -3.62 -3.48 -26.78
CA LYS A 338 -2.32 -3.20 -26.17
C LYS A 338 -2.40 -1.98 -25.26
N PRO A 339 -1.64 -1.97 -24.15
CA PRO A 339 -1.56 -0.82 -23.27
C PRO A 339 -1.09 0.45 -24.00
N SER A 340 -1.73 1.57 -23.71
CA SER A 340 -1.31 2.88 -24.23
C SER A 340 -0.27 3.52 -23.29
N ARG A 341 0.73 4.20 -23.87
CA ARG A 341 1.70 5.00 -23.12
C ARG A 341 1.01 6.11 -22.30
N ASP A 342 -0.10 6.66 -22.81
CA ASP A 342 -0.88 7.71 -22.14
C ASP A 342 -1.47 7.28 -20.83
N TRP A 343 -1.65 5.97 -20.61
CA TRP A 343 -2.13 5.44 -19.34
C TRP A 343 -1.17 5.73 -18.18
N LEU A 344 0.13 5.86 -18.43
CA LEU A 344 1.14 6.20 -17.44
C LEU A 344 0.91 7.58 -16.79
N ASN A 345 0.15 8.47 -17.45
CA ASN A 345 -0.14 9.81 -16.96
C ASN A 345 -1.21 9.84 -15.86
N PHE A 346 -2.04 8.79 -15.73
CA PHE A 346 -3.14 8.79 -14.78
C PHE A 346 -3.21 7.54 -13.88
N VAL A 347 -2.54 6.43 -14.22
CA VAL A 347 -2.47 5.27 -13.32
C VAL A 347 -1.68 5.60 -12.07
N VAL A 348 -2.18 5.17 -10.92
CA VAL A 348 -1.57 5.46 -9.61
C VAL A 348 -0.92 4.23 -8.97
N THR A 349 -1.35 3.00 -9.33
CA THR A 349 -0.75 1.79 -8.78
C THR A 349 0.59 1.49 -9.42
N SER A 350 1.57 1.10 -8.62
CA SER A 350 2.88 0.66 -9.12
C SER A 350 2.75 -0.56 -10.02
N ARG A 351 1.82 -1.48 -9.70
CA ARG A 351 1.55 -2.66 -10.50
C ARG A 351 1.13 -2.30 -11.93
N ALA A 352 0.13 -1.44 -12.12
CA ALA A 352 -0.31 -1.00 -13.43
C ALA A 352 0.84 -0.30 -14.17
N ARG A 353 1.51 0.63 -13.51
CA ARG A 353 2.60 1.41 -14.10
C ARG A 353 3.74 0.54 -14.59
N ASN A 354 4.19 -0.41 -13.77
CA ASN A 354 5.28 -1.31 -14.12
C ASN A 354 4.91 -2.26 -15.25
N LYS A 355 3.70 -2.87 -15.20
CA LYS A 355 3.24 -3.76 -16.28
C LYS A 355 3.08 -3.03 -17.61
N ILE A 356 2.57 -1.80 -17.59
CA ILE A 356 2.46 -0.95 -18.80
C ILE A 356 3.85 -0.62 -19.35
N ARG A 357 4.79 -0.15 -18.50
CA ARG A 357 6.16 0.17 -18.91
C ARG A 357 6.87 -1.05 -19.49
N HIS A 358 6.78 -2.19 -18.81
CA HIS A 358 7.39 -3.43 -19.28
C HIS A 358 6.87 -3.84 -20.66
N PHE A 359 5.55 -3.79 -20.85
CA PHE A 359 4.93 -4.09 -22.14
C PHE A 359 5.42 -3.15 -23.25
N ILE A 360 5.41 -1.83 -23.00
CA ILE A 360 5.87 -0.83 -23.97
C ILE A 360 7.34 -1.04 -24.31
N HIS A 361 8.20 -1.29 -23.32
CA HIS A 361 9.61 -1.57 -23.55
C HIS A 361 9.84 -2.84 -24.38
N ALA A 362 9.09 -3.90 -24.11
CA ALA A 362 9.17 -5.14 -24.86
C ALA A 362 8.77 -4.92 -26.33
N GLU A 363 7.69 -4.15 -26.56
CA GLU A 363 7.25 -3.80 -27.93
C GLU A 363 8.26 -2.91 -28.67
N GLU A 364 8.80 -1.89 -27.99
CA GLU A 364 9.84 -1.02 -28.56
C GLU A 364 11.09 -1.83 -28.94
N LYS A 365 11.50 -2.76 -28.07
CA LYS A 365 12.64 -3.64 -28.33
C LYS A 365 12.38 -4.57 -29.52
N ALA A 366 11.19 -5.17 -29.60
CA ALA A 366 10.81 -6.03 -30.72
C ALA A 366 10.77 -5.24 -32.04
N ARG A 367 10.18 -4.05 -32.03
CA ARG A 367 10.14 -3.15 -33.19
C ARG A 367 11.54 -2.72 -33.62
N SER A 368 12.40 -2.37 -32.66
CA SER A 368 13.78 -1.97 -32.93
C SER A 368 14.61 -3.14 -33.49
N LEU A 369 14.39 -4.36 -32.97
CA LEU A 369 15.01 -5.57 -33.52
C LEU A 369 14.63 -5.80 -35.00
N GLU A 370 13.34 -5.71 -35.30
CA GLU A 370 12.85 -5.87 -36.68
C GLU A 370 13.40 -4.79 -37.60
N LEU A 371 13.35 -3.53 -37.16
CA LEU A 371 13.91 -2.40 -37.92
C LEU A 371 15.42 -2.57 -38.15
N GLY A 372 16.15 -2.97 -37.12
CA GLY A 372 17.60 -3.20 -37.19
C GLY A 372 17.97 -4.31 -38.18
N ARG A 373 17.21 -5.41 -38.21
CA ARG A 373 17.39 -6.47 -39.20
C ARG A 373 17.16 -5.96 -40.62
N ARG A 374 16.07 -5.23 -40.85
CA ARG A 374 15.77 -4.63 -42.13
C ARG A 374 16.85 -3.64 -42.60
N LEU A 375 17.34 -2.78 -41.69
CA LEU A 375 18.41 -1.83 -42.01
C LEU A 375 19.71 -2.56 -42.32
N PHE A 376 20.07 -3.57 -41.55
CA PHE A 376 21.24 -4.40 -41.82
C PHE A 376 21.14 -5.12 -43.17
N GLU A 377 20.05 -5.79 -43.46
CA GLU A 377 19.84 -6.47 -44.75
C GLU A 377 19.86 -5.51 -45.95
N LYS A 378 19.23 -4.34 -45.79
CA LYS A 378 19.24 -3.32 -46.87
C LYS A 378 20.65 -2.84 -47.17
N GLU A 379 21.41 -2.57 -46.11
CA GLU A 379 22.78 -2.08 -46.30
C GLU A 379 23.73 -3.19 -46.82
N ALA A 380 23.58 -4.44 -46.36
CA ALA A 380 24.32 -5.59 -46.86
C ALA A 380 24.11 -5.78 -48.39
N ARG A 381 22.83 -5.72 -48.86
CA ARG A 381 22.53 -5.79 -50.28
C ARG A 381 23.13 -4.65 -51.11
N ARG A 382 23.22 -3.45 -50.50
CA ARG A 382 23.82 -2.28 -51.13
C ARG A 382 25.32 -2.49 -51.39
N TYR A 383 26.00 -3.23 -50.55
CA TYR A 383 27.40 -3.59 -50.74
C TYR A 383 27.62 -4.93 -51.47
N GLY A 384 26.55 -5.51 -52.06
CA GLY A 384 26.62 -6.75 -52.79
C GLY A 384 26.83 -8.00 -51.94
N LEU A 385 26.61 -7.88 -50.63
CA LEU A 385 26.78 -8.96 -49.68
C LEU A 385 25.47 -9.73 -49.47
N ASN A 386 25.57 -11.05 -49.27
CA ASN A 386 24.40 -11.87 -48.97
C ASN A 386 24.06 -11.79 -47.45
N PRO A 387 22.91 -11.20 -47.08
CA PRO A 387 22.56 -11.08 -45.66
C PRO A 387 22.48 -12.40 -44.90
N LYS A 388 22.09 -13.50 -45.57
CA LYS A 388 21.95 -14.83 -44.94
C LYS A 388 23.29 -15.39 -44.48
N THR A 389 24.34 -15.26 -45.28
CA THR A 389 25.69 -15.71 -44.91
C THR A 389 26.30 -14.90 -43.78
N LEU A 390 25.96 -13.59 -43.68
CA LEU A 390 26.43 -12.71 -42.62
C LEU A 390 25.72 -12.98 -41.29
N THR A 391 24.55 -13.59 -41.30
CA THR A 391 23.78 -13.94 -40.10
C THR A 391 24.04 -15.35 -39.62
N GLU A 392 24.99 -16.09 -40.23
CA GLU A 392 25.42 -17.40 -39.69
C GLU A 392 26.11 -17.24 -38.34
N PRO A 393 25.94 -18.21 -37.42
CA PRO A 393 26.41 -18.09 -36.03
C PRO A 393 27.90 -17.74 -35.91
N ASP A 394 28.76 -18.34 -36.70
CA ASP A 394 30.22 -18.12 -36.62
C ASP A 394 30.63 -16.74 -37.09
N ALA A 395 29.96 -16.20 -38.11
CA ALA A 395 30.22 -14.86 -38.64
C ALA A 395 29.75 -13.79 -37.63
N VAL A 396 28.54 -13.95 -37.11
CA VAL A 396 27.96 -13.01 -36.14
C VAL A 396 28.72 -13.01 -34.79
N ASN A 397 29.14 -14.15 -34.27
CA ASN A 397 29.83 -14.25 -33.00
C ASN A 397 31.16 -13.48 -32.97
N ARG A 398 31.89 -13.41 -34.06
CA ARG A 398 33.08 -12.57 -34.19
C ARG A 398 32.78 -11.09 -33.98
N VAL A 399 31.75 -10.62 -34.65
CA VAL A 399 31.35 -9.21 -34.58
C VAL A 399 30.75 -8.85 -33.23
N LEU A 400 30.00 -9.76 -32.62
CA LEU A 400 29.45 -9.56 -31.27
C LEU A 400 30.52 -9.30 -30.24
N GLY A 401 31.65 -10.04 -30.29
CA GLY A 401 32.78 -9.85 -29.40
C GLY A 401 33.39 -8.45 -29.46
N GLU A 402 33.47 -7.85 -30.64
CA GLU A 402 33.99 -6.48 -30.82
C GLU A 402 33.10 -5.40 -30.21
N TYR A 403 31.79 -5.63 -30.16
CA TYR A 403 30.81 -4.70 -29.57
C TYR A 403 30.47 -5.04 -28.11
N GLY A 404 31.07 -6.09 -27.53
CA GLY A 404 30.78 -6.53 -26.15
C GLY A 404 29.34 -7.08 -25.98
N LEU A 405 28.76 -7.59 -27.06
CA LEU A 405 27.40 -8.13 -27.08
C LEU A 405 27.43 -9.67 -27.04
N GLN A 406 26.37 -10.28 -26.49
CA GLN A 406 26.31 -11.73 -26.35
C GLN A 406 25.39 -12.41 -27.37
N LYS A 407 24.43 -11.67 -27.94
CA LYS A 407 23.40 -12.21 -28.82
C LYS A 407 23.22 -11.36 -30.08
N ALA A 408 23.00 -12.02 -31.21
CA ALA A 408 22.71 -11.35 -32.48
C ALA A 408 21.52 -10.38 -32.39
N ASP A 409 20.48 -10.73 -31.61
CA ASP A 409 19.32 -9.87 -31.41
C ASP A 409 19.67 -8.56 -30.69
N GLU A 410 20.68 -8.56 -29.83
CA GLU A 410 21.17 -7.33 -29.18
C GLU A 410 21.84 -6.39 -30.19
N LEU A 411 22.60 -6.95 -31.12
CA LEU A 411 23.23 -6.19 -32.21
C LEU A 411 22.19 -5.55 -33.11
N PHE A 412 21.21 -6.32 -33.59
CA PHE A 412 20.14 -5.80 -34.45
C PHE A 412 19.27 -4.79 -33.68
N THR A 413 19.00 -5.03 -32.40
CA THR A 413 18.29 -4.06 -31.56
C THR A 413 19.06 -2.74 -31.45
N ALA A 414 20.41 -2.81 -31.27
CA ALA A 414 21.25 -1.62 -31.19
C ALA A 414 21.28 -0.85 -32.51
N ILE A 415 21.25 -1.55 -33.67
CA ILE A 415 21.13 -0.94 -35.01
C ILE A 415 19.76 -0.25 -35.13
N GLY A 416 18.69 -0.91 -34.73
CA GLY A 416 17.33 -0.37 -34.77
C GLY A 416 17.11 0.85 -33.90
N TYR A 417 17.78 0.93 -32.74
CA TYR A 417 17.82 2.13 -31.90
C TYR A 417 18.75 3.24 -32.45
N GLY A 418 19.47 2.99 -33.53
CA GLY A 418 20.45 3.95 -34.03
C GLY A 418 21.72 4.11 -33.21
N LYS A 419 21.94 3.23 -32.24
CA LYS A 419 23.16 3.24 -31.39
C LYS A 419 24.39 2.82 -32.17
N ILE A 420 24.23 1.90 -33.10
CA ILE A 420 25.28 1.38 -33.94
C ILE A 420 24.82 1.49 -35.40
N PRO A 421 25.53 2.26 -36.28
CA PRO A 421 25.16 2.31 -37.70
C PRO A 421 25.36 0.96 -38.37
N ALA A 422 24.41 0.50 -39.20
CA ALA A 422 24.49 -0.79 -39.90
C ALA A 422 25.75 -0.92 -40.76
N ARG A 423 26.18 0.16 -41.42
CA ARG A 423 27.43 0.21 -42.20
C ARG A 423 28.69 -0.12 -41.39
N ASN A 424 28.73 0.34 -40.13
CA ASN A 424 29.90 0.10 -39.28
C ASN A 424 29.98 -1.38 -38.83
N VAL A 425 28.79 -2.00 -38.68
CA VAL A 425 28.70 -3.43 -38.40
C VAL A 425 29.14 -4.24 -39.60
N LEU A 426 28.68 -3.90 -40.82
CA LEU A 426 29.06 -4.58 -42.03
C LEU A 426 30.54 -4.48 -42.35
N ALA A 427 31.21 -3.38 -41.99
CA ALA A 427 32.67 -3.21 -42.16
C ALA A 427 33.51 -4.17 -41.30
N ARG A 428 32.89 -4.89 -40.38
CA ARG A 428 33.53 -5.87 -39.46
C ARG A 428 33.33 -7.33 -39.93
N PHE A 429 32.42 -7.55 -40.84
CA PHE A 429 32.24 -8.82 -41.54
C PHE A 429 33.24 -8.94 -42.71
#